data_349e85d985b02c50501f89d7a7b6b35f
#
_entry.id   349e85d985b02c50501f89d7a7b6b35f
#
_cell.length_a   1.000
_cell.length_b   1.000
_cell.length_c   1.000
_cell.angle_alpha   90.00
_cell.angle_beta   90.00
_cell.angle_gamma   90.00
#
_symmetry.space_group_name_H-M   'P 1'
#
loop_
_entity.id
_entity.type
_entity.pdbx_description
1 polymer ?
#
loop_
_entity_poly.entity_id
_entity_poly.type
_entity_poly.pdbx_seq_one_letter_code
_entity_poly.pdbx_strand_id
1 'polypeptide(L)'
;MKINHSIILTVHNKGWLIDKVIESIYNNTEGSYELIIILDGCTDNSEEVVLNTINKDTKVLYAANVFETTANNIGLRRAVGDKVIIVQDDMVIKEQSWNRRLQKPFDTFDDVFAVTARLAHNWIFNPNTQHLGMKENLDTCWCDIVEHVDHAGRNHGLTRDV
;
A
#
# COMPACT_ATOMS: atom_id res chain seq x y z
N MET A 1 -18.83 7.42 15.31
CA MET A 1 -17.41 7.84 15.52
C MET A 1 -16.93 8.40 14.20
N LYS A 2 -16.22 9.54 14.17
CA LYS A 2 -15.70 10.12 12.94
C LYS A 2 -14.52 9.27 12.45
N ILE A 3 -14.50 8.90 11.18
CA ILE A 3 -13.40 8.13 10.56
C ILE A 3 -12.36 9.13 10.02
N ASN A 4 -11.13 8.98 10.46
CA ASN A 4 -10.04 9.87 10.06
C ASN A 4 -9.44 9.48 8.70
N HIS A 5 -9.27 8.17 8.47
CA HIS A 5 -8.65 7.65 7.26
C HIS A 5 -9.50 6.58 6.61
N SER A 6 -9.66 6.63 5.29
CA SER A 6 -10.08 5.50 4.48
C SER A 6 -8.85 4.90 3.80
N ILE A 7 -8.53 3.66 4.11
CA ILE A 7 -7.45 2.92 3.48
C ILE A 7 -8.05 2.09 2.36
N ILE A 8 -7.58 2.31 1.14
CA ILE A 8 -8.01 1.59 -0.07
C ILE A 8 -6.90 0.64 -0.46
N LEU A 9 -7.23 -0.64 -0.58
CA LEU A 9 -6.32 -1.70 -0.97
C LEU A 9 -6.89 -2.42 -2.19
N THR A 10 -6.28 -2.22 -3.36
CA THR A 10 -6.63 -2.96 -4.58
C THR A 10 -5.81 -4.22 -4.65
N VAL A 11 -6.47 -5.35 -4.90
CA VAL A 11 -5.87 -6.69 -4.92
C VAL A 11 -6.10 -7.34 -6.27
N HIS A 12 -5.02 -7.81 -6.90
CA HIS A 12 -5.08 -8.61 -8.13
C HIS A 12 -4.09 -9.78 -8.08
N ASN A 13 -4.60 -11.01 -7.91
CA ASN A 13 -3.79 -12.24 -7.92
C ASN A 13 -2.58 -12.21 -6.94
N LYS A 14 -2.85 -11.95 -5.66
CA LYS A 14 -1.86 -11.88 -4.57
C LYS A 14 -2.14 -12.84 -3.42
N GLY A 15 -2.81 -13.95 -3.66
CA GLY A 15 -3.18 -14.91 -2.61
C GLY A 15 -2.01 -15.38 -1.73
N TRP A 16 -0.80 -15.36 -2.25
CA TRP A 16 0.41 -15.76 -1.53
C TRP A 16 0.98 -14.70 -0.56
N LEU A 17 0.47 -13.47 -0.61
CA LEU A 17 1.02 -12.32 0.16
C LEU A 17 -0.05 -11.51 0.89
N ILE A 18 -1.27 -11.49 0.38
CA ILE A 18 -2.28 -10.49 0.77
C ILE A 18 -2.66 -10.57 2.25
N ASP A 19 -2.58 -11.74 2.88
CA ASP A 19 -2.74 -11.91 4.32
C ASP A 19 -1.78 -11.01 5.11
N LYS A 20 -0.48 -11.06 4.75
CA LYS A 20 0.56 -10.26 5.41
C LYS A 20 0.35 -8.76 5.21
N VAL A 21 -0.11 -8.35 4.02
CA VAL A 21 -0.43 -6.94 3.74
C VAL A 21 -1.56 -6.47 4.64
N ILE A 22 -2.68 -7.22 4.70
CA ILE A 22 -3.85 -6.88 5.53
C ILE A 22 -3.48 -6.84 7.01
N GLU A 23 -2.80 -7.88 7.50
CA GLU A 23 -2.34 -7.93 8.90
C GLU A 23 -1.40 -6.77 9.23
N SER A 24 -0.51 -6.39 8.33
CA SER A 24 0.40 -5.27 8.53
C SER A 24 -0.35 -3.93 8.65
N ILE A 25 -1.43 -3.75 7.88
CA ILE A 25 -2.31 -2.58 8.00
C ILE A 25 -2.98 -2.57 9.37
N TYR A 26 -3.57 -3.68 9.81
CA TYR A 26 -4.23 -3.76 11.12
C TYR A 26 -3.28 -3.51 12.28
N ASN A 27 -2.09 -4.10 12.22
CA ASN A 27 -1.13 -4.05 13.33
C ASN A 27 -0.46 -2.68 13.46
N ASN A 28 -0.34 -1.91 12.39
CA ASN A 28 0.46 -0.70 12.36
C ASN A 28 -0.34 0.60 12.19
N THR A 29 -1.65 0.52 11.92
CA THR A 29 -2.48 1.72 11.72
C THR A 29 -3.05 2.23 13.05
N GLU A 30 -2.88 3.52 13.31
CA GLU A 30 -3.34 4.16 14.53
C GLU A 30 -4.63 4.98 14.30
N GLY A 31 -5.51 4.94 15.30
CA GLY A 31 -6.72 5.76 15.37
C GLY A 31 -7.91 5.17 14.63
N SER A 32 -8.86 6.03 14.28
CA SER A 32 -10.12 5.60 13.62
C SER A 32 -9.93 5.55 12.11
N TYR A 33 -10.06 4.39 11.53
CA TYR A 33 -9.97 4.18 10.08
C TYR A 33 -10.97 3.13 9.60
N GLU A 34 -11.22 3.11 8.31
CA GLU A 34 -11.86 2.01 7.60
C GLU A 34 -10.90 1.39 6.59
N LEU A 35 -11.00 0.10 6.36
CA LEU A 35 -10.30 -0.60 5.31
C LEU A 35 -11.30 -1.00 4.22
N ILE A 36 -11.01 -0.60 2.97
CA ILE A 36 -11.81 -0.92 1.79
C ILE A 36 -10.92 -1.71 0.85
N ILE A 37 -11.25 -2.98 0.64
CA ILE A 37 -10.50 -3.87 -0.25
C ILE A 37 -11.29 -4.02 -1.55
N ILE A 38 -10.60 -3.88 -2.68
CA ILE A 38 -11.16 -4.10 -4.00
C ILE A 38 -10.49 -5.33 -4.61
N LEU A 39 -11.25 -6.42 -4.76
CA LEU A 39 -10.83 -7.61 -5.49
C LEU A 39 -11.05 -7.37 -6.98
N ASP A 40 -9.97 -7.08 -7.71
CA ASP A 40 -10.03 -6.73 -9.13
C ASP A 40 -9.74 -7.93 -10.03
N GLY A 41 -10.79 -8.70 -10.32
CA GLY A 41 -10.73 -9.83 -11.26
C GLY A 41 -9.72 -10.90 -10.85
N CYS A 42 -9.62 -11.21 -9.56
CA CYS A 42 -8.75 -12.27 -9.06
C CYS A 42 -9.17 -13.63 -9.60
N THR A 43 -8.20 -14.42 -10.07
CA THR A 43 -8.36 -15.77 -10.60
C THR A 43 -7.62 -16.83 -9.79
N ASP A 44 -6.85 -16.40 -8.82
CA ASP A 44 -6.15 -17.23 -7.82
C ASP A 44 -6.97 -17.31 -6.50
N ASN A 45 -6.35 -17.78 -5.44
CA ASN A 45 -6.98 -17.88 -4.11
C ASN A 45 -7.01 -16.56 -3.32
N SER A 46 -6.75 -15.40 -3.94
CA SER A 46 -6.73 -14.09 -3.25
C SER A 46 -8.02 -13.80 -2.51
N GLU A 47 -9.18 -14.06 -3.14
CA GLU A 47 -10.48 -13.83 -2.50
C GLU A 47 -10.63 -14.65 -1.22
N GLU A 48 -10.33 -15.94 -1.28
CA GLU A 48 -10.40 -16.83 -0.11
C GLU A 48 -9.50 -16.33 1.02
N VAL A 49 -8.26 -15.98 0.70
CA VAL A 49 -7.30 -15.46 1.68
C VAL A 49 -7.77 -14.15 2.29
N VAL A 50 -8.25 -13.20 1.48
CA VAL A 50 -8.81 -11.94 1.96
C VAL A 50 -9.96 -12.21 2.93
N LEU A 51 -10.96 -13.00 2.53
CA LEU A 51 -12.15 -13.26 3.35
C LEU A 51 -11.82 -13.97 4.67
N ASN A 52 -10.77 -14.78 4.71
CA ASN A 52 -10.31 -15.44 5.94
C ASN A 52 -9.48 -14.53 6.85
N THR A 53 -8.90 -13.44 6.30
CA THR A 53 -7.99 -12.55 7.05
C THR A 53 -8.71 -11.32 7.61
N ILE A 54 -9.74 -10.83 6.91
CA ILE A 54 -10.40 -9.56 7.27
C ILE A 54 -11.22 -9.64 8.55
N ASN A 55 -11.31 -8.51 9.24
CA ASN A 55 -12.28 -8.33 10.33
C ASN A 55 -13.66 -7.92 9.79
N LYS A 56 -14.67 -7.97 10.66
CA LYS A 56 -16.09 -7.70 10.33
C LYS A 56 -16.36 -6.27 9.85
N ASP A 57 -15.47 -5.32 10.13
CA ASP A 57 -15.63 -3.90 9.81
C ASP A 57 -14.96 -3.54 8.48
N THR A 58 -14.27 -4.48 7.83
CA THR A 58 -13.65 -4.30 6.54
C THR A 58 -14.68 -4.43 5.41
N LYS A 59 -14.64 -3.49 4.47
CA LYS A 59 -15.48 -3.50 3.29
C LYS A 59 -14.76 -4.21 2.14
N VAL A 60 -15.40 -5.20 1.53
CA VAL A 60 -14.90 -5.87 0.32
C VAL A 60 -15.79 -5.49 -0.86
N LEU A 61 -15.17 -5.05 -1.93
CA LEU A 61 -15.79 -4.69 -3.20
C LEU A 61 -15.18 -5.56 -4.31
N TYR A 62 -15.94 -5.74 -5.38
CA TYR A 62 -15.51 -6.56 -6.51
C TYR A 62 -15.45 -5.71 -7.78
N ALA A 63 -14.41 -5.90 -8.55
CA ALA A 63 -14.23 -5.33 -9.87
C ALA A 63 -13.86 -6.41 -10.90
N ALA A 64 -14.10 -6.15 -12.18
CA ALA A 64 -13.95 -7.13 -13.23
C ALA A 64 -12.68 -6.89 -14.06
N ASN A 65 -11.52 -6.93 -13.40
CA ASN A 65 -10.20 -6.69 -14.02
C ASN A 65 -10.14 -5.32 -14.72
N VAL A 66 -10.41 -4.27 -13.96
CA VAL A 66 -10.49 -2.89 -14.46
C VAL A 66 -9.20 -2.10 -14.30
N PHE A 67 -8.16 -2.73 -13.77
CA PHE A 67 -6.86 -2.19 -13.44
C PHE A 67 -6.86 -1.18 -12.27
N GLU A 68 -5.69 -0.97 -11.70
CA GLU A 68 -5.45 -0.24 -10.46
C GLU A 68 -6.17 1.10 -10.37
N THR A 69 -6.02 1.98 -11.37
CA THR A 69 -6.61 3.32 -11.32
C THR A 69 -8.14 3.29 -11.21
N THR A 70 -8.79 2.41 -11.98
CA THR A 70 -10.25 2.28 -11.94
C THR A 70 -10.71 1.62 -10.64
N ALA A 71 -10.00 0.59 -10.19
CA ALA A 71 -10.28 -0.10 -8.94
C ALA A 71 -10.11 0.86 -7.75
N ASN A 72 -9.05 1.63 -7.70
CA ASN A 72 -8.85 2.68 -6.69
C ASN A 72 -10.01 3.70 -6.69
N ASN A 73 -10.50 4.11 -7.86
CA ASN A 73 -11.64 5.02 -7.97
C ASN A 73 -12.96 4.41 -7.44
N ILE A 74 -13.12 3.08 -7.56
CA ILE A 74 -14.27 2.38 -6.95
C ILE A 74 -14.19 2.52 -5.41
N GLY A 75 -13.01 2.29 -4.83
CA GLY A 75 -12.76 2.47 -3.41
C GLY A 75 -12.96 3.91 -2.95
N LEU A 76 -12.42 4.88 -3.68
CA LEU A 76 -12.54 6.32 -3.40
C LEU A 76 -14.00 6.78 -3.28
N ARG A 77 -14.88 6.27 -4.12
CA ARG A 77 -16.33 6.59 -4.08
C ARG A 77 -17.04 6.01 -2.85
N ARG A 78 -16.43 5.10 -2.14
CA ARG A 78 -16.98 4.44 -0.94
C ARG A 78 -16.31 4.94 0.34
N ALA A 79 -15.23 5.68 0.21
CA ALA A 79 -14.49 6.27 1.30
C ALA A 79 -15.32 7.33 2.04
N VAL A 80 -15.28 7.30 3.37
CA VAL A 80 -15.98 8.26 4.24
C VAL A 80 -15.02 8.95 5.22
N GLY A 81 -13.73 8.59 5.20
CA GLY A 81 -12.68 9.21 6.00
C GLY A 81 -12.32 10.61 5.49
N ASP A 82 -11.86 11.45 6.39
CA ASP A 82 -11.39 12.80 6.03
C ASP A 82 -10.21 12.79 5.06
N LYS A 83 -9.38 11.76 5.12
CA LYS A 83 -8.23 11.53 4.25
C LYS A 83 -8.26 10.12 3.67
N VAL A 84 -7.78 9.98 2.46
CA VAL A 84 -7.68 8.68 1.80
C VAL A 84 -6.23 8.27 1.65
N ILE A 85 -5.94 7.01 1.94
CA ILE A 85 -4.64 6.40 1.73
C ILE A 85 -4.83 5.22 0.75
N ILE A 86 -4.06 5.22 -0.33
CA ILE A 86 -4.05 4.11 -1.29
C ILE A 86 -2.83 3.25 -0.97
N VAL A 87 -3.05 1.96 -0.81
CA VAL A 87 -2.02 0.94 -0.56
C VAL A 87 -2.08 -0.10 -1.68
N GLN A 88 -0.93 -0.48 -2.20
CA GLN A 88 -0.82 -1.57 -3.17
C GLN A 88 -0.72 -2.93 -2.49
N ASP A 89 -1.12 -4.00 -3.18
CA ASP A 89 -1.20 -5.37 -2.66
C ASP A 89 0.15 -6.07 -2.45
N ASP A 90 1.24 -5.37 -2.70
CA ASP A 90 2.63 -5.79 -2.50
C ASP A 90 3.38 -4.93 -1.46
N MET A 91 2.66 -4.09 -0.71
CA MET A 91 3.23 -3.21 0.29
C MET A 91 2.90 -3.71 1.71
N VAL A 92 3.91 -4.24 2.39
CA VAL A 92 3.80 -4.65 3.81
C VAL A 92 4.23 -3.49 4.70
N ILE A 93 3.32 -2.99 5.52
CA ILE A 93 3.58 -1.86 6.42
C ILE A 93 4.50 -2.30 7.56
N LYS A 94 5.59 -1.59 7.79
CA LYS A 94 6.58 -1.89 8.84
C LYS A 94 6.58 -0.90 10.00
N GLU A 95 6.18 0.34 9.74
CA GLU A 95 6.23 1.41 10.73
C GLU A 95 4.92 1.52 11.51
N GLN A 96 5.03 1.56 12.83
CA GLN A 96 3.89 1.87 13.71
C GLN A 96 3.42 3.30 13.47
N SER A 97 2.10 3.50 13.47
CA SER A 97 1.48 4.82 13.27
C SER A 97 1.85 5.50 11.93
N TRP A 98 2.20 4.70 10.93
CA TRP A 98 2.60 5.15 9.58
C TRP A 98 1.61 6.15 8.97
N ASN A 99 0.32 5.94 9.17
CA ASN A 99 -0.74 6.82 8.70
C ASN A 99 -0.68 8.21 9.33
N ARG A 100 -0.24 8.31 10.60
CA ARG A 100 -0.01 9.59 11.26
C ARG A 100 1.19 10.33 10.67
N ARG A 101 2.24 9.59 10.31
CA ARG A 101 3.40 10.18 9.64
C ARG A 101 3.03 10.76 8.28
N LEU A 102 2.24 10.05 7.48
CA LEU A 102 1.73 10.55 6.20
C LEU A 102 0.79 11.75 6.37
N GLN A 103 0.13 11.88 7.51
CA GLN A 103 -0.75 13.00 7.80
C GLN A 103 0.00 14.29 8.13
N LYS A 104 1.18 14.24 8.75
CA LYS A 104 1.91 15.43 9.24
C LYS A 104 2.03 16.57 8.23
N PRO A 105 2.36 16.35 6.94
CA PRO A 105 2.44 17.46 5.99
C PRO A 105 1.11 18.21 5.82
N PHE A 106 -0.02 17.50 5.85
CA PHE A 106 -1.35 18.13 5.77
C PHE A 106 -1.68 18.96 7.02
N ASP A 107 -1.13 18.60 8.18
CA ASP A 107 -1.34 19.32 9.43
C ASP A 107 -0.38 20.53 9.54
N THR A 108 0.67 20.58 8.70
CA THR A 108 1.72 21.59 8.74
C THR A 108 1.56 22.67 7.66
N PHE A 109 1.06 22.28 6.49
CA PHE A 109 0.96 23.14 5.31
C PHE A 109 -0.48 23.14 4.77
N ASP A 110 -0.99 24.31 4.43
CA ASP A 110 -2.39 24.47 3.98
C ASP A 110 -2.60 24.09 2.49
N ASP A 111 -1.52 24.00 1.71
CA ASP A 111 -1.54 23.79 0.27
C ASP A 111 -1.15 22.37 -0.16
N VAL A 112 -1.10 21.41 0.77
CA VAL A 112 -0.77 20.02 0.47
C VAL A 112 -1.98 19.30 -0.12
N PHE A 113 -1.85 18.87 -1.37
CA PHE A 113 -2.85 18.05 -2.05
C PHE A 113 -2.65 16.55 -1.83
N ALA A 114 -1.40 16.07 -1.92
CA ALA A 114 -1.07 14.65 -1.75
C ALA A 114 0.30 14.47 -1.11
N VAL A 115 0.46 13.37 -0.39
CA VAL A 115 1.71 12.92 0.22
C VAL A 115 1.94 11.47 -0.20
N THR A 116 3.16 11.15 -0.59
CA THR A 116 3.55 9.77 -0.88
C THR A 116 4.66 9.33 0.06
N ALA A 117 4.61 8.09 0.48
CA ALA A 117 5.76 7.46 1.11
C ALA A 117 6.92 7.41 0.10
N ARG A 118 8.12 7.70 0.59
CA ARG A 118 9.30 7.64 -0.27
C ARG A 118 9.65 6.19 -0.55
N LEU A 119 9.41 5.76 -1.77
CA LEU A 119 9.99 4.56 -2.34
C LEU A 119 11.25 4.96 -3.10
N ALA A 120 12.42 4.74 -2.53
CA ALA A 120 13.66 5.00 -3.23
C ALA A 120 14.18 3.71 -3.86
N HIS A 121 13.75 3.44 -5.07
CA HIS A 121 14.57 2.59 -5.94
C HIS A 121 15.80 3.40 -6.32
N ASN A 122 16.99 2.90 -6.01
CA ASN A 122 18.22 3.52 -6.48
C ASN A 122 18.37 3.27 -7.98
N TRP A 123 17.82 4.16 -8.75
CA TRP A 123 18.13 4.26 -10.17
C TRP A 123 19.55 4.82 -10.29
N ILE A 124 20.49 3.99 -10.72
CA ILE A 124 21.85 4.42 -10.99
C ILE A 124 21.97 4.62 -12.49
N PHE A 125 22.41 5.82 -12.87
CA PHE A 125 22.84 6.06 -14.23
C PHE A 125 24.10 5.24 -14.50
N ASN A 126 23.99 4.30 -15.43
CA ASN A 126 25.16 3.55 -15.91
C ASN A 126 25.80 4.30 -17.07
N PRO A 127 26.99 4.91 -16.87
CA PRO A 127 27.64 5.70 -17.91
C PRO A 127 28.08 4.86 -19.13
N ASN A 128 28.23 3.54 -18.97
CA ASN A 128 28.64 2.66 -20.05
C ASN A 128 27.49 2.31 -21.00
N THR A 129 26.26 2.28 -20.50
CA THR A 129 25.07 1.97 -21.30
C THR A 129 24.22 3.18 -21.58
N GLN A 130 24.49 4.31 -20.95
CA GLN A 130 23.69 5.54 -20.97
C GLN A 130 22.21 5.33 -20.56
N HIS A 131 21.93 4.27 -19.82
CA HIS A 131 20.59 3.96 -19.32
C HIS A 131 20.52 4.13 -17.81
N LEU A 132 19.35 4.58 -17.34
CA LEU A 132 18.97 4.45 -15.95
C LEU A 132 18.57 2.99 -15.71
N GLY A 133 19.30 2.30 -14.84
CA GLY A 133 19.01 0.94 -14.45
C GLY A 133 18.88 0.81 -12.94
N MET A 134 18.11 -0.16 -12.48
CA MET A 134 18.16 -0.54 -11.06
C MET A 134 19.51 -1.20 -10.77
N LYS A 135 20.13 -0.82 -9.67
CA LYS A 135 21.28 -1.54 -9.16
C LYS A 135 20.79 -2.92 -8.70
N GLU A 136 21.38 -3.99 -9.21
CA GLU A 136 21.02 -5.35 -8.84
C GLU A 136 21.26 -5.68 -7.36
N ASN A 137 21.81 -4.75 -6.60
CA ASN A 137 22.14 -4.95 -5.20
C ASN A 137 20.98 -4.46 -4.33
N LEU A 138 20.28 -5.38 -3.70
CA LEU A 138 19.15 -5.19 -2.79
C LEU A 138 19.44 -4.21 -1.64
N ASP A 139 20.71 -4.01 -1.30
CA ASP A 139 21.16 -3.08 -0.23
C ASP A 139 20.87 -1.60 -0.52
N THR A 140 20.22 -1.30 -1.63
CA THR A 140 20.01 0.09 -2.08
C THR A 140 18.56 0.48 -2.35
N CYS A 141 17.61 -0.43 -2.18
CA CYS A 141 16.18 -0.11 -2.20
C CYS A 141 15.73 0.37 -0.81
N TRP A 142 15.18 1.57 -0.75
CA TRP A 142 14.82 2.21 0.51
C TRP A 142 13.32 2.39 0.58
N CYS A 143 12.69 1.71 1.52
CA CYS A 143 11.32 1.98 1.92
C CYS A 143 11.33 2.27 3.42
N ASP A 144 11.00 3.50 3.82
CA ASP A 144 11.01 3.84 5.24
C ASP A 144 9.73 3.40 5.97
N ILE A 145 8.61 3.33 5.30
CA ILE A 145 7.32 2.95 5.92
C ILE A 145 6.93 1.52 5.59
N VAL A 146 7.26 1.05 4.39
CA VAL A 146 6.78 -0.21 3.83
C VAL A 146 7.92 -1.10 3.36
N GLU A 147 7.64 -2.39 3.29
CA GLU A 147 8.43 -3.36 2.55
C GLU A 147 7.69 -3.71 1.26
N HIS A 148 8.34 -3.47 0.13
CA HIS A 148 7.82 -3.85 -1.17
C HIS A 148 8.24 -5.28 -1.49
N VAL A 149 7.29 -6.13 -1.85
CA VAL A 149 7.51 -7.52 -2.24
C VAL A 149 7.19 -7.68 -3.71
N ASP A 150 8.19 -7.90 -4.54
CA ASP A 150 8.01 -8.03 -5.99
C ASP A 150 7.28 -9.33 -6.39
N HIS A 151 6.94 -9.45 -7.68
CA HIS A 151 6.24 -10.61 -8.23
C HIS A 151 7.00 -11.94 -8.08
N ALA A 152 8.32 -11.89 -7.83
CA ALA A 152 9.13 -13.06 -7.56
C ALA A 152 9.19 -13.40 -6.06
N GLY A 153 8.47 -12.69 -5.20
CA GLY A 153 8.46 -12.87 -3.76
C GLY A 153 9.72 -12.34 -3.07
N ARG A 154 10.49 -11.47 -3.73
CA ARG A 154 11.70 -10.89 -3.16
C ARG A 154 11.34 -9.60 -2.44
N ASN A 155 11.87 -9.46 -1.24
CA ASN A 155 11.71 -8.26 -0.46
C ASN A 155 12.67 -7.17 -0.97
N HIS A 156 12.11 -6.03 -1.32
CA HIS A 156 12.84 -4.82 -1.65
C HIS A 156 12.56 -3.79 -0.57
N GLY A 157 13.18 -3.91 0.56
CA GLY A 157 13.01 -2.95 1.63
C GLY A 157 14.19 -3.01 2.58
N LEU A 158 14.85 -1.90 2.76
CA LEU A 158 15.74 -1.67 3.87
C LEU A 158 15.06 -0.71 4.81
N THR A 159 14.75 -1.20 6.00
CA THR A 159 14.56 -0.32 7.15
C THR A 159 15.90 0.36 7.40
N ARG A 160 15.99 1.65 7.19
CA ARG A 160 17.03 2.43 7.83
C ARG A 160 16.54 2.82 9.19
N ASP A 161 17.26 2.40 10.20
CA ASP A 161 17.25 3.06 11.49
C ASP A 161 17.81 4.48 11.27
N VAL A 162 16.94 5.48 11.41
CA VAL A 162 17.30 6.90 11.45
C VAL A 162 17.12 7.36 12.88
#